data_33575c31e2ff2e8416e88f15bb7c7109
#
_entry.id   33575c31e2ff2e8416e88f15bb7c7109
#
_cell.length_a   1.000
_cell.length_b   1.000
_cell.length_c   1.000
_cell.angle_alpha   90.00
_cell.angle_beta   90.00
_cell.angle_gamma   90.00
#
_symmetry.space_group_name_H-M   'P 1'
#
loop_
_entity.id
_entity.type
_entity.pdbx_description
1 polymer ?
#
loop_
_entity_poly.entity_id
_entity_poly.type
_entity_poly.pdbx_seq_one_letter_code
_entity_poly.pdbx_strand_id
1 'polypeptide(L)' 'MVSISLIIRVNISRSDNIKEIRVKKDSTILDLLNKLDLKPDTIIVMRDNIPIPIDGILNSDQELSIIQVSSGG' A
#
# COMPACT_ATOMS: atom_id res chain seq x y z
N MET A 1 -19.05 17.65 -8.56
CA MET A 1 -18.06 16.70 -9.05
C MET A 1 -17.95 15.53 -8.09
N VAL A 2 -17.96 14.34 -8.62
CA VAL A 2 -17.88 13.14 -7.82
C VAL A 2 -16.44 12.70 -7.70
N SER A 3 -15.96 12.57 -6.47
CA SER A 3 -14.62 12.00 -6.23
C SER A 3 -14.76 10.50 -6.09
N ILE A 4 -13.94 9.77 -6.83
CA ILE A 4 -13.92 8.32 -6.74
C ILE A 4 -12.86 7.93 -5.72
N SER A 5 -13.30 7.19 -4.71
CA SER A 5 -12.42 6.66 -3.69
C SER A 5 -12.26 5.17 -3.87
N LEU A 6 -11.08 4.67 -3.58
CA LEU A 6 -10.77 3.25 -3.64
C LEU A 6 -10.53 2.74 -2.23
N ILE A 7 -10.92 1.49 -2.00
CA ILE A 7 -10.61 0.82 -0.75
C ILE A 7 -9.44 -0.13 -1.00
N ILE A 8 -8.35 0.13 -0.33
CA ILE A 8 -7.15 -0.69 -0.47
C ILE A 8 -6.97 -1.47 0.82
N ARG A 9 -6.97 -2.77 0.73
CA ARG A 9 -6.69 -3.63 1.86
C ARG A 9 -5.19 -3.84 1.95
N VAL A 10 -4.65 -3.58 3.13
CA VAL A 10 -3.21 -3.67 3.35
C VAL A 10 -2.93 -4.70 4.42
N ASN A 11 -2.19 -5.71 4.05
CA ASN A 11 -1.74 -6.76 4.96
C ASN A 11 -0.27 -6.53 5.27
N ILE A 12 0.04 -6.16 6.51
CA ILE A 12 1.40 -5.87 6.93
C ILE A 12 1.98 -7.13 7.56
N SER A 13 3.16 -7.55 7.10
CA SER A 13 3.73 -8.84 7.42
C SER A 13 3.97 -9.09 8.91
N ARG A 14 4.17 -8.04 9.69
CA ARG A 14 4.39 -8.20 11.12
C ARG A 14 3.12 -8.01 11.94
N SER A 15 2.00 -7.82 11.27
CA SER A 15 0.73 -7.61 11.92
C SER A 15 -0.26 -8.61 11.33
N ASP A 16 -1.03 -9.24 12.20
CA ASP A 16 -2.08 -10.14 11.75
C ASP A 16 -3.33 -9.39 11.32
N ASN A 17 -3.30 -8.08 11.39
CA ASN A 17 -4.45 -7.26 11.06
C ASN A 17 -4.35 -6.75 9.63
N ILE A 18 -5.47 -6.81 8.93
CA ILE A 18 -5.60 -6.19 7.62
C ILE A 18 -6.24 -4.83 7.81
N LYS A 19 -5.62 -3.80 7.27
CA LYS A 19 -6.15 -2.44 7.34
C LYS A 19 -6.80 -2.09 6.01
N GLU A 20 -7.93 -1.42 6.09
CA GLU A 20 -8.57 -0.88 4.89
C GLU A 20 -8.33 0.62 4.85
N ILE A 21 -7.71 1.06 3.78
CA ILE A 21 -7.33 2.45 3.60
C ILE A 21 -8.08 3.00 2.40
N ARG A 22 -8.70 4.15 2.59
CA ARG A 22 -9.39 4.82 1.50
C ARG A 22 -8.44 5.81 0.84
N VAL A 23 -8.30 5.70 -0.46
CA VAL A 23 -7.45 6.61 -1.24
C VAL A 23 -8.24 7.11 -2.45
N LYS A 24 -7.80 8.21 -3.01
CA LYS A 24 -8.40 8.72 -4.23
C LYS A 24 -7.95 7.88 -5.41
N LYS A 25 -8.82 7.74 -6.41
CA LYS A 25 -8.45 7.09 -7.65
C LYS A 25 -7.24 7.78 -8.24
N ASP A 26 -6.35 7.00 -8.82
CA ASP A 26 -5.09 7.47 -9.42
C ASP A 26 -4.06 7.94 -8.38
N SER A 27 -4.28 7.62 -7.12
CA SER A 27 -3.22 7.79 -6.12
C SER A 27 -2.12 6.76 -6.36
N THR A 28 -0.91 7.11 -5.93
CA THR A 28 0.21 6.18 -6.06
C THR A 28 0.33 5.30 -4.83
N ILE A 29 1.13 4.23 -4.96
CA ILE A 29 1.47 3.39 -3.81
C ILE A 29 2.15 4.25 -2.74
N LEU A 30 2.99 5.19 -3.16
CA LEU A 30 3.67 6.08 -2.21
C LEU A 30 2.67 6.89 -1.39
N ASP A 31 1.59 7.37 -2.02
CA ASP A 31 0.53 8.08 -1.30
C ASP A 31 -0.08 7.18 -0.23
N LEU A 32 -0.31 5.91 -0.56
CA LEU A 32 -0.83 4.95 0.40
C LEU A 32 0.13 4.75 1.56
N LEU A 33 1.42 4.61 1.28
CA LEU A 33 2.43 4.44 2.33
C LEU A 33 2.50 5.65 3.25
N ASN A 34 2.35 6.84 2.69
CA ASN A 34 2.33 8.05 3.51
C ASN A 34 1.15 8.07 4.46
N LYS A 35 0.00 7.57 4.02
CA LYS A 35 -1.16 7.46 4.90
C LYS A 35 -0.95 6.46 6.02
N LEU A 36 -0.12 5.45 5.77
CA LEU A 36 0.19 4.42 6.76
C LEU A 36 1.41 4.77 7.61
N ASP A 37 2.04 5.91 7.33
CA ASP A 37 3.25 6.34 8.02
C ASP A 37 4.38 5.31 7.85
N LEU A 38 4.51 4.78 6.66
CA LEU A 38 5.53 3.80 6.31
C LEU A 38 6.54 4.41 5.36
N LYS A 39 7.81 4.07 5.57
CA LYS A 39 8.89 4.56 4.72
C LYS A 39 9.12 3.58 3.57
N PRO A 40 9.13 4.06 2.34
CA PRO A 40 9.21 3.14 1.18
C PRO A 40 10.53 2.40 1.08
N ASP A 41 11.61 2.94 1.64
CA ASP A 41 12.91 2.28 1.57
C ASP A 41 13.07 1.14 2.56
N THR A 42 12.10 0.97 3.46
CA THR A 42 12.16 -0.10 4.48
C THR A 42 11.17 -1.22 4.22
N ILE A 43 10.44 -1.15 3.11
CA ILE A 43 9.38 -2.13 2.83
C ILE A 43 9.37 -2.50 1.37
N ILE A 44 8.70 -3.62 1.08
CA ILE A 44 8.36 -4.03 -0.28
C ILE A 44 6.85 -4.19 -0.34
N VAL A 45 6.23 -3.59 -1.34
CA VAL A 45 4.80 -3.72 -1.57
C VAL A 45 4.58 -4.77 -2.63
N MET A 46 3.71 -5.72 -2.36
CA MET A 46 3.44 -6.83 -3.27
C MET A 46 1.95 -6.93 -3.58
N ARG A 47 1.64 -7.37 -4.77
CA ARG A 47 0.29 -7.69 -5.19
C ARG A 47 0.32 -9.04 -5.88
N ASP A 48 -0.48 -10.00 -5.39
CA ASP A 48 -0.51 -11.36 -5.90
C ASP A 48 0.87 -12.00 -5.91
N ASN A 49 1.66 -11.75 -4.85
CA ASN A 49 3.02 -12.25 -4.69
C ASN A 49 4.01 -11.68 -5.69
N ILE A 50 3.66 -10.58 -6.33
CA ILE A 50 4.53 -9.91 -7.28
C ILE A 50 4.89 -8.53 -6.73
N PRO A 51 6.19 -8.20 -6.58
CA PRO A 51 6.57 -6.86 -6.14
C PRO A 51 6.10 -5.80 -7.13
N ILE A 52 5.58 -4.70 -6.59
CA ILE A 52 5.14 -3.59 -7.42
C ILE A 52 5.89 -2.34 -7.00
N PRO A 53 6.16 -1.43 -7.95
CA PRO A 53 6.90 -0.21 -7.63
C PRO A 53 6.06 0.77 -6.83
N ILE A 54 6.70 1.60 -6.04
CA ILE A 54 5.99 2.58 -5.20
C ILE A 54 5.39 3.71 -6.01
N ASP A 55 5.83 3.91 -7.23
CA ASP A 55 5.24 4.92 -8.11
C ASP A 55 4.08 4.34 -8.94
N GLY A 56 3.71 3.10 -8.69
CA GLY A 56 2.55 2.51 -9.34
C GLY A 56 1.28 3.22 -8.96
N ILE A 57 0.34 3.26 -9.88
CA ILE A 57 -0.92 3.98 -9.70
C ILE A 57 -2.01 3.02 -9.27
N LEU A 58 -2.78 3.44 -8.26
CA LEU A 58 -3.93 2.68 -7.76
C LEU A 58 -5.16 3.15 -8.53
N ASN A 59 -5.77 2.25 -9.28
CA ASN A 59 -6.93 2.59 -10.09
C ASN A 59 -8.17 1.75 -9.79
N SER A 60 -8.08 0.85 -8.83
CA SER A 60 -9.22 0.01 -8.44
C SER A 60 -9.01 -0.50 -7.02
N ASP A 61 -10.08 -0.95 -6.41
CA ASP A 61 -10.01 -1.61 -5.11
C ASP A 61 -9.14 -2.86 -5.24
N GLN A 62 -8.23 -3.04 -4.31
CA GLN A 62 -7.31 -4.17 -4.38
C GLN A 62 -6.71 -4.44 -3.01
N GLU A 63 -6.08 -5.58 -2.89
CA GLU A 63 -5.39 -5.98 -1.68
C GLU A 63 -3.88 -5.98 -1.94
N LEU A 64 -3.15 -5.38 -1.03
CA LEU A 64 -1.69 -5.30 -1.12
C LEU A 64 -1.06 -5.89 0.13
N SER A 65 0.09 -6.51 -0.05
CA SER A 65 0.88 -7.01 1.06
C SER A 65 2.10 -6.12 1.22
N ILE A 66 2.42 -5.78 2.47
CA ILE A 66 3.60 -4.98 2.76
C ILE A 66 4.55 -5.83 3.60
N ILE A 67 5.75 -6.02 3.08
CA ILE A 67 6.78 -6.80 3.75
C ILE A 67 7.84 -5.83 4.24
N GLN A 68 8.13 -5.88 5.53
CA GLN A 68 9.18 -5.06 6.10
C GLN A 68 10.51 -5.75 5.94
N VAL A 69 11.42 -5.08 5.22
CA VAL A 69 12.74 -5.66 4.93
C VAL A 69 13.85 -4.90 5.61
N SER A 70 13.51 -3.85 6.37
CA SER A 70 14.52 -3.07 7.06
C SER A 70 15.25 -3.92 8.08
N SER A 71 16.55 -3.82 8.10
CA SER A 71 17.34 -4.45 9.12
C SER A 71 17.19 -3.78 10.47
N GLY A 72 16.66 -2.61 10.50
CA GLY A 72 16.57 -1.84 11.71
C GLY A 72 17.92 -1.45 12.27
N GLY A 73 18.90 -1.66 11.48
CA GLY A 73 20.29 -1.49 11.86
C GLY A 73 20.55 -0.19 12.48
#